data_d474b07547820f4c041f982662e8a172
#
_entry.id   d474b07547820f4c041f982662e8a172
#
_cell.length_a   1.000
_cell.length_b   1.000
_cell.length_c   1.000
_cell.angle_alpha   90.00
_cell.angle_beta   90.00
_cell.angle_gamma   90.00
#
_symmetry.space_group_name_H-M   'P 1'
#
loop_
_entity.id
_entity.type
_entity.pdbx_description
1 polymer ?
#
loop_
_entity_poly.entity_id
_entity_poly.type
_entity_poly.pdbx_seq_one_letter_code
_entity_poly.pdbx_strand_id
1 'polypeptide(L)'
;MITRGEQWGVPTTRTHADIVVNGDRDLASRPKDIRLIVKAGDIAHSLGDPVNPLIGAECIEVPIDALRVNISLRDGSSVSLLASSHVMIGHWLRGRFICVNNSGFIGKRNISPRAHPNDGFFDVMSLQPSMRLQQRVLARH
;
A
#
# COMPACT_ATOMS: atom_id res chain seq x y z
N MET A 1 17.61 -7.94 11.97
CA MET A 1 16.82 -6.67 12.06
C MET A 1 17.12 -5.92 10.77
N ILE A 2 16.12 -5.72 9.92
CA ILE A 2 16.30 -5.07 8.61
C ILE A 2 16.47 -3.58 8.87
N THR A 3 17.60 -3.01 8.47
CA THR A 3 17.85 -1.57 8.62
C THR A 3 17.09 -0.81 7.57
N ARG A 4 16.28 0.17 7.98
CA ARG A 4 15.49 1.01 7.06
C ARG A 4 16.40 1.62 6.00
N GLY A 5 16.10 1.38 4.73
CA GLY A 5 16.77 2.01 3.57
C GLY A 5 17.89 1.21 2.91
N GLU A 6 18.64 0.37 3.63
CA GLU A 6 19.80 -0.33 3.05
C GLU A 6 19.47 -1.65 2.33
N GLN A 7 18.33 -2.26 2.64
CA GLN A 7 17.96 -3.58 2.08
C GLN A 7 16.73 -3.55 1.16
N TRP A 8 16.07 -2.41 1.02
CA TRP A 8 14.77 -2.33 0.35
C TRP A 8 14.81 -1.73 -1.04
N GLY A 9 15.94 -1.18 -1.43
CA GLY A 9 16.04 -0.52 -2.72
C GLY A 9 17.48 -0.32 -3.18
N VAL A 10 17.60 0.22 -4.37
CA VAL A 10 18.88 0.48 -5.05
C VAL A 10 19.11 1.99 -5.15
N PRO A 11 20.28 2.49 -4.77
CA PRO A 11 20.63 3.90 -5.01
C PRO A 11 20.51 4.25 -6.49
N THR A 12 19.84 5.33 -6.78
CA THR A 12 19.61 5.82 -8.14
C THR A 12 19.58 7.34 -8.15
N THR A 13 19.48 7.92 -9.33
CA THR A 13 19.35 9.36 -9.52
C THR A 13 18.05 9.67 -10.22
N ARG A 14 17.32 10.68 -9.76
CA ARG A 14 16.11 11.15 -10.43
C ARG A 14 16.42 11.68 -11.82
N THR A 15 15.65 11.24 -12.80
CA THR A 15 15.74 11.65 -14.20
C THR A 15 14.46 12.33 -14.70
N HIS A 16 14.52 12.91 -15.89
CA HIS A 16 13.34 13.43 -16.58
C HIS A 16 12.33 12.35 -17.01
N ALA A 17 12.77 11.10 -17.11
CA ALA A 17 11.92 9.97 -17.47
C ALA A 17 11.04 9.48 -16.30
N ASP A 18 11.35 9.86 -15.07
CA ASP A 18 10.61 9.43 -13.87
C ASP A 18 9.29 10.19 -13.77
N ILE A 19 8.21 9.46 -13.67
CA ILE A 19 6.85 10.02 -13.60
C ILE A 19 6.45 10.26 -12.15
N VAL A 20 5.99 11.47 -11.86
CA VAL A 20 5.47 11.82 -10.54
C VAL A 20 4.00 11.40 -10.44
N VAL A 21 3.66 10.66 -9.39
CA VAL A 21 2.30 10.23 -9.06
C VAL A 21 1.86 10.79 -7.70
N ASN A 22 0.56 11.09 -7.58
CA ASN A 22 0.02 11.79 -6.43
C ASN A 22 -0.62 10.86 -5.39
N GLY A 23 -0.55 9.56 -5.60
CA GLY A 23 -1.11 8.60 -4.63
C GLY A 23 -1.12 7.16 -5.12
N ASP A 24 -1.57 6.28 -4.26
CA ASP A 24 -1.54 4.83 -4.44
C ASP A 24 -2.38 4.34 -5.63
N ARG A 25 -3.47 5.05 -5.95
CA ARG A 25 -4.30 4.73 -7.11
C ARG A 25 -3.54 4.89 -8.42
N ASP A 26 -2.79 5.99 -8.54
CA ASP A 26 -1.98 6.26 -9.72
C ASP A 26 -0.84 5.25 -9.82
N LEU A 27 -0.23 4.90 -8.68
CA LEU A 27 0.81 3.90 -8.60
C LEU A 27 0.33 2.53 -9.14
N ALA A 28 -0.85 2.06 -8.70
CA ALA A 28 -1.42 0.79 -9.12
C ALA A 28 -1.82 0.74 -10.61
N SER A 29 -2.09 1.89 -11.24
CA SER A 29 -2.59 1.99 -12.62
C SER A 29 -1.49 2.09 -13.68
N ARG A 30 -0.22 2.24 -13.28
CA ARG A 30 0.88 2.47 -14.21
C ARG A 30 1.56 1.17 -14.67
N PRO A 31 2.18 1.17 -15.86
CA PRO A 31 3.01 0.06 -16.32
C PRO A 31 4.17 -0.23 -15.36
N LYS A 32 4.56 -1.50 -15.26
CA LYS A 32 5.59 -1.96 -14.33
C LYS A 32 7.02 -1.52 -14.69
N ASP A 33 7.23 -1.15 -15.93
CA ASP A 33 8.58 -0.82 -16.46
C ASP A 33 8.94 0.67 -16.31
N ILE A 34 8.09 1.44 -15.63
CA ILE A 34 8.28 2.88 -15.46
C ILE A 34 8.60 3.18 -14.01
N ARG A 35 9.68 3.93 -13.78
CA ARG A 35 10.00 4.45 -12.44
C ARG A 35 9.04 5.57 -12.06
N LEU A 36 8.51 5.47 -10.84
CA LEU A 36 7.52 6.40 -10.32
C LEU A 36 8.05 7.11 -9.07
N ILE A 37 7.79 8.41 -8.97
CA ILE A 37 8.02 9.19 -7.76
C ILE A 37 6.68 9.37 -7.07
N VAL A 38 6.52 8.72 -5.93
CA VAL A 38 5.27 8.75 -5.16
C VAL A 38 5.32 9.89 -4.16
N LYS A 39 4.45 10.90 -4.35
CA LYS A 39 4.42 12.12 -3.52
C LYS A 39 3.54 12.01 -2.28
N ALA A 40 2.53 11.15 -2.33
CA ALA A 40 1.54 11.02 -1.27
C ALA A 40 0.89 9.63 -1.30
N GLY A 41 0.11 9.32 -0.27
CA GLY A 41 -0.59 8.05 -0.12
C GLY A 41 0.06 7.16 0.95
N ASP A 42 -0.52 6.01 1.16
CA ASP A 42 -0.11 5.10 2.22
C ASP A 42 1.24 4.43 1.92
N ILE A 43 1.54 4.18 0.65
CA ILE A 43 2.86 3.72 0.21
C ILE A 43 3.92 4.78 0.51
N ALA A 44 3.64 6.05 0.20
CA ALA A 44 4.54 7.15 0.49
C ALA A 44 4.88 7.24 1.98
N HIS A 45 3.87 7.18 2.85
CA HIS A 45 4.06 7.16 4.30
C HIS A 45 4.86 5.95 4.78
N SER A 46 4.64 4.78 4.20
CA SER A 46 5.38 3.56 4.55
C SER A 46 6.86 3.64 4.18
N LEU A 47 7.18 4.40 3.13
CA LEU A 47 8.56 4.62 2.68
C LEU A 47 9.26 5.81 3.37
N GLY A 48 8.58 6.50 4.28
CA GLY A 48 9.15 7.58 5.08
C GLY A 48 8.85 9.00 4.60
N ASP A 49 7.65 9.23 4.11
CA ASP A 49 7.15 10.54 3.64
C ASP A 49 8.03 11.16 2.56
N PRO A 50 8.05 10.60 1.36
CA PRO A 50 8.94 11.01 0.31
C PRO A 50 8.73 12.48 -0.07
N VAL A 51 9.82 13.19 -0.17
CA VAL A 51 9.88 14.52 -0.77
C VAL A 51 9.92 14.35 -2.28
N ASN A 52 9.36 15.31 -3.04
CA ASN A 52 9.55 15.35 -4.48
C ASN A 52 10.98 15.80 -4.81
N PRO A 53 11.93 14.89 -5.07
CA PRO A 53 13.31 15.25 -5.26
C PRO A 53 13.47 16.09 -6.54
N LEU A 54 14.49 16.91 -6.63
CA LEU A 54 14.86 17.62 -7.86
C LEU A 54 15.47 16.64 -8.87
N ILE A 55 15.40 16.97 -10.14
CA ILE A 55 16.11 16.22 -11.20
C ILE A 55 17.60 16.26 -10.91
N GLY A 56 18.26 15.11 -10.98
CA GLY A 56 19.66 14.94 -10.60
C GLY A 56 19.88 14.63 -9.12
N ALA A 57 18.85 14.67 -8.28
CA ALA A 57 18.99 14.29 -6.87
C ALA A 57 19.14 12.78 -6.69
N GLU A 58 19.94 12.40 -5.71
CA GLU A 58 20.06 11.00 -5.29
C GLU A 58 18.76 10.52 -4.64
N CYS A 59 18.36 9.32 -5.00
CA CYS A 59 17.14 8.66 -4.56
C CYS A 59 17.40 7.18 -4.30
N ILE A 60 16.42 6.52 -3.70
CA ILE A 60 16.39 5.07 -3.58
C ILE A 60 15.21 4.56 -4.41
N GLU A 61 15.51 3.71 -5.38
CA GLU A 61 14.49 2.99 -6.14
C GLU A 61 14.08 1.74 -5.36
N VAL A 62 12.77 1.61 -5.07
CA VAL A 62 12.21 0.50 -4.31
C VAL A 62 11.18 -0.21 -5.18
N PRO A 63 11.32 -1.52 -5.46
CA PRO A 63 10.24 -2.30 -6.05
C PRO A 63 9.06 -2.34 -5.09
N ILE A 64 7.85 -2.24 -5.62
CA ILE A 64 6.61 -2.27 -4.83
C ILE A 64 5.79 -3.47 -5.22
N ASP A 65 5.40 -4.26 -4.23
CA ASP A 65 4.46 -5.37 -4.41
C ASP A 65 3.08 -4.84 -4.78
N ALA A 66 2.38 -5.57 -5.62
CA ALA A 66 1.02 -5.22 -6.04
C ALA A 66 0.04 -6.33 -5.69
N LEU A 67 -1.06 -5.95 -5.04
CA LEU A 67 -2.20 -6.80 -4.76
C LEU A 67 -3.04 -6.98 -6.03
N ARG A 68 -3.17 -8.20 -6.51
CA ARG A 68 -4.18 -8.53 -7.52
C ARG A 68 -5.43 -9.08 -6.84
N VAL A 69 -6.55 -8.40 -7.03
CA VAL A 69 -7.84 -8.75 -6.45
C VAL A 69 -8.77 -9.23 -7.55
N ASN A 70 -9.22 -10.47 -7.49
CA ASN A 70 -10.22 -11.02 -8.39
C ASN A 70 -11.53 -11.17 -7.62
N ILE A 71 -12.56 -10.52 -8.11
CA ILE A 71 -13.89 -10.50 -7.50
C ILE A 71 -14.87 -11.23 -8.43
N SER A 72 -15.47 -12.31 -7.95
CA SER A 72 -16.58 -12.97 -8.63
C SER A 72 -17.90 -12.35 -8.17
N LEU A 73 -18.70 -11.86 -9.10
CA LEU A 73 -20.01 -11.27 -8.82
C LEU A 73 -21.11 -12.34 -8.88
N ARG A 74 -22.26 -12.01 -8.30
CA ARG A 74 -23.39 -12.96 -8.22
C ARG A 74 -23.99 -13.32 -9.58
N ASP A 75 -23.83 -12.46 -10.57
CA ASP A 75 -24.27 -12.66 -11.95
C ASP A 75 -23.32 -13.54 -12.79
N GLY A 76 -22.25 -14.06 -12.16
CA GLY A 76 -21.23 -14.88 -12.81
C GLY A 76 -20.11 -14.07 -13.49
N SER A 77 -20.20 -12.76 -13.53
CA SER A 77 -19.12 -11.92 -14.04
C SER A 77 -17.96 -11.82 -13.04
N SER A 78 -16.80 -11.40 -13.50
CA SER A 78 -15.62 -11.18 -12.65
C SER A 78 -14.96 -9.85 -12.94
N VAL A 79 -14.40 -9.25 -11.89
CA VAL A 79 -13.62 -8.01 -11.97
C VAL A 79 -12.24 -8.28 -11.40
N SER A 80 -11.20 -7.87 -12.12
CA SER A 80 -9.82 -7.91 -11.65
C SER A 80 -9.30 -6.49 -11.43
N LEU A 81 -8.76 -6.25 -10.25
CA LEU A 81 -8.21 -4.96 -9.83
C LEU A 81 -6.76 -5.13 -9.39
N LEU A 82 -5.98 -4.06 -9.53
CA LEU A 82 -4.67 -3.92 -8.89
C LEU A 82 -4.75 -2.84 -7.81
N ALA A 83 -4.14 -3.12 -6.67
CA ALA A 83 -3.96 -2.17 -5.59
C ALA A 83 -2.50 -2.21 -5.11
N SER A 84 -1.95 -1.08 -4.72
CA SER A 84 -0.56 -0.97 -4.23
C SER A 84 -0.49 -0.94 -2.71
N SER A 85 -1.45 -0.31 -2.03
CA SER A 85 -1.39 -0.10 -0.59
C SER A 85 -2.29 -1.05 0.21
N HIS A 86 -3.59 -1.04 -0.04
CA HIS A 86 -4.54 -1.88 0.68
C HIS A 86 -5.82 -2.16 -0.10
N VAL A 87 -6.54 -3.20 0.33
CA VAL A 87 -7.89 -3.55 -0.13
C VAL A 87 -8.79 -3.76 1.07
N MET A 88 -9.92 -3.07 1.10
CA MET A 88 -10.92 -3.20 2.16
C MET A 88 -12.23 -3.76 1.63
N ILE A 89 -12.77 -4.76 2.34
CA ILE A 89 -14.02 -5.44 2.00
C ILE A 89 -14.94 -5.41 3.23
N GLY A 90 -16.16 -4.93 3.06
CA GLY A 90 -17.14 -4.85 4.12
C GLY A 90 -17.14 -3.49 4.83
N HIS A 91 -17.70 -3.45 6.03
CA HIS A 91 -17.87 -2.22 6.80
C HIS A 91 -17.22 -2.34 8.17
N TRP A 92 -16.33 -1.40 8.52
CA TRP A 92 -15.55 -1.42 9.76
C TRP A 92 -16.41 -1.54 11.03
N LEU A 93 -17.50 -0.80 11.10
CA LEU A 93 -18.31 -0.71 12.32
C LEU A 93 -19.34 -1.86 12.46
N ARG A 94 -19.62 -2.60 11.40
CA ARG A 94 -20.66 -3.65 11.41
C ARG A 94 -20.41 -4.73 10.37
N GLY A 95 -20.89 -5.93 10.66
CA GLY A 95 -20.72 -7.08 9.78
C GLY A 95 -19.30 -7.61 9.74
N ARG A 96 -18.98 -8.36 8.72
CA ARG A 96 -17.61 -8.81 8.46
C ARG A 96 -16.83 -7.68 7.78
N PHE A 97 -15.62 -7.49 8.23
CA PHE A 97 -14.66 -6.58 7.58
C PHE A 97 -13.35 -7.30 7.37
N ILE A 98 -12.76 -7.15 6.20
CA ILE A 98 -11.45 -7.68 5.87
C ILE A 98 -10.64 -6.53 5.27
N CYS A 99 -9.42 -6.36 5.76
CA CYS A 99 -8.45 -5.47 5.17
C CYS A 99 -7.19 -6.26 4.86
N VAL A 100 -6.74 -6.19 3.62
CA VAL A 100 -5.46 -6.74 3.17
C VAL A 100 -4.54 -5.56 2.92
N ASN A 101 -3.43 -5.51 3.65
CA ASN A 101 -2.49 -4.40 3.64
C ASN A 101 -1.16 -4.81 3.02
N ASN A 102 -0.66 -3.98 2.14
CA ASN A 102 0.71 -4.00 1.62
C ASN A 102 1.54 -2.84 2.19
N SER A 103 0.91 -1.94 2.92
CA SER A 103 1.55 -0.80 3.59
C SER A 103 1.20 -0.77 5.07
N GLY A 104 2.06 -0.18 5.89
CA GLY A 104 1.79 -0.02 7.32
C GLY A 104 0.65 0.96 7.63
N PHE A 105 0.30 1.82 6.68
CA PHE A 105 -0.60 2.94 6.90
C PHE A 105 -1.93 2.78 6.16
N ILE A 106 -2.98 3.33 6.77
CA ILE A 106 -4.23 3.69 6.10
C ILE A 106 -4.52 5.15 6.46
N GLY A 107 -4.32 6.04 5.50
CA GLY A 107 -4.27 7.47 5.72
C GLY A 107 -3.11 7.83 6.67
N LYS A 108 -3.39 8.57 7.73
CA LYS A 108 -2.37 8.95 8.72
C LYS A 108 -2.17 7.94 9.87
N ARG A 109 -2.78 6.76 9.78
CA ARG A 109 -2.79 5.80 10.89
C ARG A 109 -1.98 4.59 10.53
N ASN A 110 -1.00 4.29 11.37
CA ASN A 110 -0.24 3.06 11.28
C ASN A 110 -1.06 1.92 11.88
N ILE A 111 -1.64 1.06 11.03
CA ILE A 111 -2.50 -0.05 11.44
C ILE A 111 -1.85 -1.42 11.25
N SER A 112 -0.81 -1.49 10.46
CA SER A 112 -0.01 -2.70 10.24
C SER A 112 1.48 -2.36 10.35
N PRO A 113 2.01 -2.14 11.57
CA PRO A 113 3.37 -1.64 11.75
C PRO A 113 4.48 -2.54 11.18
N ARG A 114 4.15 -3.77 10.85
CA ARG A 114 5.06 -4.75 10.25
C ARG A 114 4.96 -4.84 8.74
N ALA A 115 3.85 -4.36 8.15
CA ALA A 115 3.67 -4.40 6.71
C ALA A 115 4.69 -3.50 6.03
N HIS A 116 5.33 -4.05 5.00
CA HIS A 116 6.28 -3.34 4.18
C HIS A 116 5.97 -3.58 2.70
N PRO A 117 5.89 -2.54 1.87
CA PRO A 117 5.41 -2.67 0.48
C PRO A 117 6.37 -3.41 -0.46
N ASN A 118 7.46 -3.97 0.03
CA ASN A 118 8.50 -4.68 -0.73
C ASN A 118 9.05 -5.91 0.03
N ASP A 119 8.23 -6.63 0.73
CA ASP A 119 8.70 -7.84 1.45
C ASP A 119 8.07 -9.13 0.93
N GLY A 120 7.21 -9.04 -0.09
CA GLY A 120 6.49 -10.16 -0.67
C GLY A 120 5.36 -10.71 0.20
N PHE A 121 4.98 -10.01 1.27
CA PHE A 121 3.93 -10.40 2.18
C PHE A 121 2.81 -9.37 2.26
N PHE A 122 1.64 -9.83 2.65
CA PHE A 122 0.49 -8.99 2.92
C PHE A 122 -0.06 -9.27 4.30
N ASP A 123 -0.32 -8.22 5.06
CA ASP A 123 -1.00 -8.34 6.34
C ASP A 123 -2.50 -8.41 6.14
N VAL A 124 -3.16 -9.37 6.80
CA VAL A 124 -4.61 -9.52 6.73
C VAL A 124 -5.23 -9.27 8.10
N MET A 125 -6.05 -8.22 8.17
CA MET A 125 -6.88 -7.94 9.33
C MET A 125 -8.34 -8.33 9.04
N SER A 126 -8.95 -9.09 9.95
CA SER A 126 -10.34 -9.53 9.84
C SER A 126 -11.12 -9.23 11.10
N LEU A 127 -12.25 -8.55 10.96
CA LEU A 127 -13.20 -8.31 12.04
C LEU A 127 -14.46 -9.17 11.82
N GLN A 128 -14.83 -9.93 12.84
CA GLN A 128 -15.98 -10.81 12.77
C GLN A 128 -17.28 -10.06 13.07
N PRO A 129 -18.45 -10.49 12.54
CA PRO A 129 -19.74 -9.89 12.83
C PRO A 129 -20.09 -9.87 14.32
N SER A 130 -19.64 -10.88 15.07
CA SER A 130 -19.87 -11.03 16.51
C SER A 130 -19.06 -10.07 17.39
N MET A 131 -18.04 -9.42 16.85
CA MET A 131 -17.23 -8.47 17.62
C MET A 131 -18.04 -7.22 17.98
N ARG A 132 -18.00 -6.85 19.27
CA ARG A 132 -18.62 -5.62 19.78
C ARG A 132 -17.85 -4.39 19.27
N LEU A 133 -18.52 -3.23 19.22
CA LEU A 133 -17.91 -1.99 18.71
C LEU A 133 -16.60 -1.64 19.43
N GLN A 134 -16.55 -1.81 20.74
CA GLN A 134 -15.34 -1.59 21.53
C GLN A 134 -14.17 -2.47 21.08
N GLN A 135 -14.41 -3.75 20.84
CA GLN A 135 -13.40 -4.69 20.33
C GLN A 135 -12.92 -4.29 18.93
N ARG A 136 -13.83 -3.82 18.08
CA ARG A 136 -13.48 -3.32 16.72
C ARG A 136 -12.62 -2.06 16.77
N VAL A 137 -12.89 -1.18 17.73
CA VAL A 137 -12.06 0.03 17.94
C VAL A 137 -10.69 -0.33 18.45
N LEU A 138 -10.58 -1.28 19.39
CA LEU A 138 -9.31 -1.74 19.95
C LEU A 138 -8.47 -2.54 18.92
N ALA A 139 -9.09 -3.30 18.02
CA ALA A 139 -8.38 -4.01 16.95
C ALA A 139 -7.70 -3.07 15.92
N ARG A 140 -7.84 -1.76 16.10
CA ARG A 140 -7.26 -0.71 15.29
C ARG A 140 -5.93 -0.18 15.84
N HIS A 141 -5.56 -0.60 17.04
CA HIS A 141 -4.34 -0.23 17.74
C HIS A 141 -3.45 -1.44 17.97
#